data_79c4edcd4c6e4e238fcc5c6e66f9579d
#
_entry.id   79c4edcd4c6e4e238fcc5c6e66f9579d
#
_cell.length_a   1.000
_cell.length_b   1.000
_cell.length_c   1.000
_cell.angle_alpha   90.00
_cell.angle_beta   90.00
_cell.angle_gamma   90.00
#
_symmetry.space_group_name_H-M   'P 1'
#
loop_
_entity.id
_entity.type
_entity.pdbx_description
1 polymer ?
#
loop_
_entity_poly.entity_id
_entity_poly.type
_entity_poly.pdbx_seq_one_letter_code
_entity_poly.pdbx_strand_id
1 'polypeptide(L)' 'MPISDSQVFVALFVALVTGVFAVRLGVELYK' A
#
# COMPACT_ATOMS: atom_id res chain seq x y z
N MET A 1 -4.64 -19.15 10.58
CA MET A 1 -3.35 -18.47 10.80
C MET A 1 -3.52 -17.38 11.83
N PRO A 2 -2.72 -17.40 12.88
CA PRO A 2 -2.83 -16.36 13.90
C PRO A 2 -2.22 -15.05 13.39
N ILE A 3 -3.09 -14.15 13.01
CA ILE A 3 -2.67 -12.81 12.59
C ILE A 3 -2.98 -11.85 13.74
N SER A 4 -1.96 -11.13 14.18
CA SER A 4 -2.16 -10.15 15.24
C SER A 4 -2.71 -8.85 14.66
N ASP A 5 -3.42 -8.10 15.49
CA ASP A 5 -3.95 -6.79 15.06
C ASP A 5 -2.83 -5.88 14.58
N SER A 6 -1.69 -5.96 15.23
CA SER A 6 -0.52 -5.17 14.84
C SER A 6 -0.09 -5.48 13.41
N GLN A 7 -0.08 -6.75 13.05
CA GLN A 7 0.30 -7.17 11.71
C GLN A 7 -0.72 -6.70 10.67
N VAL A 8 -1.99 -6.70 11.02
CA VAL A 8 -3.04 -6.19 10.14
C VAL A 8 -2.83 -4.71 9.87
N PHE A 9 -2.55 -3.95 10.91
CA PHE A 9 -2.31 -2.51 10.75
C PHE A 9 -1.07 -2.25 9.89
N VAL A 10 -0.01 -2.99 10.09
CA VAL A 10 1.21 -2.84 9.30
C VAL A 10 0.92 -3.17 7.83
N ALA A 11 0.18 -4.24 7.59
CA ALA A 11 -0.16 -4.62 6.22
C ALA A 11 -0.98 -3.53 5.52
N LEU A 12 -1.94 -2.94 6.23
CA LEU A 12 -2.75 -1.87 5.68
C LEU A 12 -1.91 -0.63 5.39
N PHE A 13 -0.99 -0.31 6.27
CA PHE A 13 -0.10 0.84 6.07
C PHE A 13 0.78 0.65 4.85
N VAL A 14 1.38 -0.53 4.72
CA VAL A 14 2.23 -0.84 3.58
C VAL A 14 1.42 -0.80 2.28
N ALA A 15 0.20 -1.30 2.30
CA ALA A 15 -0.67 -1.26 1.14
C ALA A 15 -0.98 0.16 0.71
N LEU A 16 -1.23 1.04 1.67
CA LEU A 16 -1.49 2.46 1.39
C LEU A 16 -0.28 3.12 0.73
N VAL A 17 0.90 2.92 1.29
CA VAL A 17 2.13 3.48 0.74
C VAL A 17 2.36 2.97 -0.68
N THR A 18 2.23 1.67 -0.87
CA THR A 18 2.41 1.05 -2.18
C THR A 18 1.38 1.58 -3.18
N GLY A 19 0.13 1.73 -2.74
CA GLY A 19 -0.92 2.27 -3.58
C GLY A 19 -0.63 3.69 -4.05
N VAL A 20 -0.12 4.53 -3.16
CA VAL A 20 0.24 5.90 -3.52
C VAL A 20 1.35 5.90 -4.57
N PHE A 21 2.37 5.08 -4.38
CA PHE A 21 3.45 4.96 -5.36
C PHE A 21 2.92 4.49 -6.71
N ALA A 22 2.05 3.52 -6.72
CA ALA A 22 1.49 2.98 -7.95
C ALA A 22 0.71 4.05 -8.72
N VAL A 23 -0.09 4.83 -7.99
CA VAL A 23 -0.89 5.88 -8.61
C VAL A 23 0.00 6.96 -9.21
N ARG A 24 1.01 7.38 -8.48
CA ARG A 24 1.91 8.43 -8.96
C ARG A 24 2.68 8.00 -10.20
N LEU A 25 3.21 6.79 -10.17
CA LEU A 25 3.93 6.26 -11.32
C LEU A 25 3.01 6.10 -12.53
N GLY A 26 1.78 5.64 -12.29
CA GLY A 26 0.81 5.46 -13.36
C GLY A 26 0.42 6.78 -14.01
N VAL A 27 0.25 7.83 -13.19
CA VAL A 27 -0.10 9.15 -13.70
C VAL A 27 1.03 9.71 -14.57
N GLU A 28 2.28 9.55 -14.14
CA GLU A 28 3.41 10.03 -14.92
C GLU A 28 3.54 9.32 -16.25
N LEU A 29 3.27 8.03 -16.28
CA LEU A 29 3.28 7.29 -17.54
C LEU A 29 2.14 7.71 -18.45
N TYR A 30 1.04 8.15 -17.87
CA TYR A 30 -0.13 8.57 -18.64
C TYR A 30 0.09 9.89 -19.38
N LYS A 31 0.93 10.75 -18.86
CA LYS A 31 1.21 12.04 -19.50
C LYS A 31 1.79 11.93 -20.90
#